data_beb4ed831ae92f8bfe5b9d1386249246
#
_entry.id   beb4ed831ae92f8bfe5b9d1386249246
#
_cell.length_a   1.000
_cell.length_b   1.000
_cell.length_c   1.000
_cell.angle_alpha   90.00
_cell.angle_beta   90.00
_cell.angle_gamma   90.00
#
_symmetry.space_group_name_H-M   'P 1'
#
loop_
_entity.id
_entity.type
_entity.pdbx_description
1 polymer ?
#
loop_
_entity_poly.entity_id
_entity_poly.type
_entity_poly.pdbx_seq_one_letter_code
_entity_poly.pdbx_strand_id
1 'polypeptide(L)'
;MSANPTKSGTTRVVIDCDTGVDDAMALHYGLLAPEIDIVGITCVWGNIWVETATRNTLRLLEIAGRPDIPVAMGAGKPLIGPMWKLGQGVHGEDGQGNTNLPAPKLEAVKESAVEMIVRLAHEHPGELTLLPIGPMTNIAHALAADPSIARLYKNVVLMGGNFQVAGNIAKWGEANIYHDPEAAQMVFEAGWPVTAVGLDVTLKAMLTSERLDELAASGTPAAVHIHTISQYYLERYTARRGRRECSMHDALALAIAAEPSLMLHAPKVRVDVELAGTHTRGMTVADFRNWAPAEEANTTVPLAVDSERFISRWMSLICGQST
;
A
#
# COMPACT_ATOMS: atom_id res chain seq x y z
N MET A 1 -20.22 15.79 14.95
CA MET A 1 -19.65 16.40 13.73
C MET A 1 -20.49 15.92 12.57
N SER A 2 -21.11 16.80 11.80
CA SER A 2 -21.99 16.42 10.69
C SER A 2 -21.15 15.80 9.59
N ALA A 3 -21.45 14.56 9.21
CA ALA A 3 -20.87 13.92 8.06
C ALA A 3 -21.16 14.76 6.80
N ASN A 4 -20.12 15.20 6.12
CA ASN A 4 -20.27 15.80 4.79
C ASN A 4 -20.90 14.74 3.87
N PRO A 5 -21.95 15.07 3.09
CA PRO A 5 -22.54 14.10 2.19
C PRO A 5 -21.47 13.65 1.16
N THR A 6 -21.21 12.36 1.12
CA THR A 6 -20.27 11.74 0.16
C THR A 6 -20.72 12.08 -1.28
N LYS A 7 -19.81 12.67 -2.05
CA LYS A 7 -20.03 12.83 -3.50
C LYS A 7 -20.20 11.43 -4.10
N SER A 8 -21.27 11.22 -4.85
CA SER A 8 -21.48 9.98 -5.59
C SER A 8 -20.25 9.71 -6.48
N GLY A 9 -19.64 8.53 -6.33
CA GLY A 9 -18.45 8.11 -7.10
C GLY A 9 -17.12 8.20 -6.35
N THR A 10 -17.11 8.62 -5.08
CA THR A 10 -15.87 8.68 -4.27
C THR A 10 -15.60 7.33 -3.58
N THR A 11 -14.38 6.82 -3.71
CA THR A 11 -13.91 5.64 -2.97
C THR A 11 -13.35 6.08 -1.62
N ARG A 12 -13.98 5.62 -0.53
CA ARG A 12 -13.55 5.88 0.83
C ARG A 12 -12.58 4.80 1.30
N VAL A 13 -11.40 5.20 1.76
CA VAL A 13 -10.34 4.26 2.09
C VAL A 13 -9.80 4.45 3.51
N VAL A 14 -9.45 3.34 4.16
CA VAL A 14 -8.55 3.28 5.31
C VAL A 14 -7.24 2.69 4.82
N ILE A 15 -6.15 3.44 4.92
CA ILE A 15 -4.82 3.03 4.43
C ILE A 15 -3.99 2.52 5.60
N ASP A 16 -3.40 1.33 5.47
CA ASP A 16 -2.41 0.78 6.41
C ASP A 16 -1.04 0.72 5.71
N CYS A 17 -0.07 1.50 6.17
CA CYS A 17 1.19 1.77 5.46
C CYS A 17 2.42 1.70 6.36
N ASP A 18 3.57 1.40 5.78
CA ASP A 18 4.88 1.42 6.46
C ASP A 18 5.81 2.52 5.90
N THR A 19 5.27 3.67 5.68
CA THR A 19 5.61 4.87 4.91
C THR A 19 7.08 5.01 4.52
N GLY A 20 7.41 4.30 3.45
CA GLY A 20 8.60 4.45 2.64
C GLY A 20 8.38 5.45 1.50
N VAL A 21 9.14 5.29 0.41
CA VAL A 21 9.10 6.20 -0.74
C VAL A 21 7.87 5.98 -1.61
N ASP A 22 7.51 4.74 -1.92
CA ASP A 22 6.33 4.42 -2.75
C ASP A 22 5.01 4.57 -1.99
N ASP A 23 4.99 4.30 -0.66
CA ASP A 23 3.87 4.73 0.21
C ASP A 23 3.64 6.23 0.11
N ALA A 24 4.70 7.04 0.14
CA ALA A 24 4.58 8.50 -0.01
C ALA A 24 3.99 8.89 -1.37
N MET A 25 4.35 8.17 -2.45
CA MET A 25 3.74 8.36 -3.77
C MET A 25 2.23 8.04 -3.75
N ALA A 26 1.84 6.96 -3.05
CA ALA A 26 0.45 6.56 -2.88
C ALA A 26 -0.34 7.59 -2.07
N LEU A 27 0.21 8.03 -0.93
CA LEU A 27 -0.46 8.98 -0.04
C LEU A 27 -0.65 10.34 -0.73
N HIS A 28 0.37 10.88 -1.42
CA HIS A 28 0.20 12.12 -2.19
C HIS A 28 -0.86 11.98 -3.28
N TYR A 29 -0.89 10.85 -3.98
CA TYR A 29 -1.93 10.57 -4.97
C TYR A 29 -3.32 10.59 -4.35
N GLY A 30 -3.54 9.84 -3.27
CA GLY A 30 -4.83 9.77 -2.60
C GLY A 30 -5.30 11.10 -2.02
N LEU A 31 -4.36 11.94 -1.55
CA LEU A 31 -4.67 13.28 -1.01
C LEU A 31 -5.06 14.29 -2.09
N LEU A 32 -4.63 14.09 -3.33
CA LEU A 32 -4.88 14.98 -4.46
C LEU A 32 -6.01 14.49 -5.38
N ALA A 33 -6.31 13.19 -5.37
CA ALA A 33 -7.34 12.60 -6.23
C ALA A 33 -8.75 12.89 -5.70
N PRO A 34 -9.59 13.64 -6.43
CA PRO A 34 -10.93 14.00 -5.98
C PRO A 34 -11.89 12.82 -5.84
N GLU A 35 -11.58 11.69 -6.46
CA GLU A 35 -12.28 10.42 -6.38
C GLU A 35 -11.92 9.56 -5.18
N ILE A 36 -10.97 10.00 -4.32
CA ILE A 36 -10.51 9.28 -3.14
C ILE A 36 -10.79 10.10 -1.88
N ASP A 37 -11.37 9.46 -0.88
CA ASP A 37 -11.58 10.01 0.47
C ASP A 37 -10.83 9.14 1.49
N ILE A 38 -9.72 9.65 2.00
CA ILE A 38 -8.92 8.96 3.04
C ILE A 38 -9.56 9.25 4.39
N VAL A 39 -10.19 8.23 4.99
CA VAL A 39 -10.92 8.35 6.26
C VAL A 39 -10.00 8.23 7.48
N GLY A 40 -8.91 7.49 7.33
CA GLY A 40 -7.89 7.31 8.36
C GLY A 40 -6.67 6.59 7.80
N ILE A 41 -5.53 6.79 8.46
CA ILE A 41 -4.27 6.12 8.11
C ILE A 41 -3.76 5.41 9.34
N THR A 42 -3.39 4.14 9.19
CA THR A 42 -2.71 3.36 10.21
C THR A 42 -1.29 3.03 9.76
N CYS A 43 -0.35 3.02 10.69
CA CYS A 43 1.05 2.75 10.37
C CYS A 43 1.49 1.41 10.94
N VAL A 44 2.32 0.70 10.19
CA VAL A 44 2.89 -0.60 10.54
C VAL A 44 4.40 -0.57 10.33
N TRP A 45 5.12 -1.51 10.89
CA TRP A 45 6.53 -1.77 10.59
C TRP A 45 6.68 -2.41 9.21
N GLY A 46 7.88 -2.36 8.60
CA GLY A 46 8.15 -3.05 7.32
C GLY A 46 9.32 -2.40 6.60
N ASN A 47 9.09 -1.38 5.80
CA ASN A 47 10.13 -0.59 5.15
C ASN A 47 11.08 0.02 6.19
N ILE A 48 10.51 0.49 7.30
CA ILE A 48 11.21 1.12 8.43
C ILE A 48 10.50 0.79 9.74
N TRP A 49 11.01 1.30 10.84
CA TRP A 49 10.38 1.22 12.16
C TRP A 49 9.05 1.95 12.16
N VAL A 50 8.04 1.42 12.85
CA VAL A 50 6.68 1.97 12.88
C VAL A 50 6.64 3.42 13.38
N GLU A 51 7.51 3.81 14.31
CA GLU A 51 7.62 5.18 14.80
C GLU A 51 8.10 6.14 13.69
N THR A 52 9.02 5.66 12.84
CA THR A 52 9.51 6.43 11.69
C THR A 52 8.46 6.48 10.58
N ALA A 53 7.78 5.37 10.29
CA ALA A 53 6.66 5.32 9.35
C ALA A 53 5.56 6.32 9.75
N THR A 54 5.14 6.30 11.02
CA THR A 54 4.15 7.23 11.57
C THR A 54 4.59 8.69 11.42
N ARG A 55 5.85 9.00 11.77
CA ARG A 55 6.41 10.34 11.61
C ARG A 55 6.44 10.80 10.15
N ASN A 56 6.78 9.91 9.22
CA ASN A 56 6.79 10.22 7.79
C ASN A 56 5.38 10.48 7.26
N THR A 57 4.39 9.69 7.66
CA THR A 57 2.97 9.89 7.33
C THR A 57 2.47 11.25 7.81
N LEU A 58 2.74 11.62 9.06
CA LEU A 58 2.34 12.90 9.64
C LEU A 58 2.98 14.09 8.89
N ARG A 59 4.28 13.97 8.55
CA ARG A 59 4.97 14.99 7.71
C ARG A 59 4.30 15.16 6.37
N LEU A 60 3.90 14.07 5.75
CA LEU A 60 3.25 14.05 4.45
C LEU A 60 1.90 14.77 4.49
N LEU A 61 1.11 14.55 5.55
CA LEU A 61 -0.13 15.27 5.79
C LEU A 61 0.10 16.78 6.02
N GLU A 62 1.17 17.18 6.69
CA GLU A 62 1.54 18.60 6.82
C GLU A 62 1.87 19.23 5.45
N ILE A 63 2.67 18.54 4.61
CA ILE A 63 3.01 19.00 3.26
C ILE A 63 1.74 19.16 2.41
N ALA A 64 0.80 18.24 2.56
CA ALA A 64 -0.47 18.25 1.83
C ALA A 64 -1.52 19.21 2.42
N GLY A 65 -1.27 19.80 3.60
CA GLY A 65 -2.24 20.66 4.30
C GLY A 65 -3.48 19.92 4.80
N ARG A 66 -3.35 18.62 5.15
CA ARG A 66 -4.45 17.74 5.58
C ARG A 66 -4.28 17.26 7.03
N PRO A 67 -4.26 18.17 8.02
CA PRO A 67 -4.17 17.81 9.44
C PRO A 67 -5.46 17.17 10.00
N ASP A 68 -6.50 17.13 9.20
CA ASP A 68 -7.82 16.58 9.54
C ASP A 68 -7.85 15.05 9.50
N ILE A 69 -6.92 14.40 8.78
CA ILE A 69 -6.89 12.94 8.64
C ILE A 69 -6.19 12.32 9.85
N PRO A 70 -6.86 11.45 10.63
CA PRO A 70 -6.26 10.81 11.78
C PRO A 70 -5.20 9.78 11.36
N VAL A 71 -4.08 9.76 12.07
CA VAL A 71 -3.00 8.78 11.91
C VAL A 71 -2.82 8.01 13.20
N ALA A 72 -2.95 6.69 13.16
CA ALA A 72 -2.74 5.81 14.30
C ALA A 72 -1.49 4.95 14.14
N MET A 73 -0.65 4.89 15.18
CA MET A 73 0.50 4.00 15.22
C MET A 73 0.07 2.57 15.59
N GLY A 74 0.62 1.58 14.90
CA GLY A 74 0.27 0.18 15.07
C GLY A 74 1.45 -0.72 15.44
N ALA A 75 1.47 -1.92 14.88
CA ALA A 75 2.43 -2.97 15.22
C ALA A 75 3.86 -2.59 14.81
N GLY A 76 4.81 -2.83 15.71
CA GLY A 76 6.25 -2.64 15.49
C GLY A 76 7.00 -3.93 15.16
N LYS A 77 6.31 -5.07 15.00
CA LYS A 77 6.91 -6.39 14.74
C LYS A 77 5.86 -7.35 14.17
N PRO A 78 6.27 -8.46 13.52
CA PRO A 78 5.35 -9.47 13.00
C PRO A 78 4.58 -10.19 14.11
N LEU A 79 3.51 -10.90 13.72
CA LEU A 79 2.72 -11.76 14.62
C LEU A 79 3.60 -12.83 15.25
N ILE A 80 4.41 -13.50 14.44
CA ILE A 80 5.21 -14.65 14.85
C ILE A 80 6.64 -14.52 14.34
N GLY A 81 7.59 -14.91 15.17
CA GLY A 81 8.99 -15.02 14.77
C GLY A 81 9.80 -13.74 14.92
N PRO A 82 11.04 -13.77 14.48
CA PRO A 82 11.93 -12.62 14.53
C PRO A 82 11.54 -11.61 13.45
N MET A 83 11.77 -10.35 13.74
CA MET A 83 11.71 -9.29 12.76
C MET A 83 12.71 -9.52 11.64
N TRP A 84 12.25 -9.45 10.40
CA TRP A 84 13.13 -9.47 9.24
C TRP A 84 13.84 -8.13 9.07
N LYS A 85 14.85 -8.13 8.20
CA LYS A 85 15.58 -6.92 7.83
C LYS A 85 14.61 -5.93 7.20
N LEU A 86 14.53 -4.73 7.78
CA LEU A 86 13.73 -3.63 7.27
C LEU A 86 14.13 -3.22 5.85
N GLY A 87 13.22 -2.57 5.12
CA GLY A 87 13.42 -2.08 3.77
C GLY A 87 14.39 -0.89 3.61
N GLN A 88 15.10 -0.51 4.66
CA GLN A 88 16.04 0.64 4.69
C GLN A 88 17.08 0.62 3.55
N GLY A 89 17.50 -0.57 3.11
CA GLY A 89 18.40 -0.72 1.96
C GLY A 89 17.83 -0.22 0.63
N VAL A 90 16.53 0.07 0.56
CA VAL A 90 15.81 0.56 -0.63
C VAL A 90 15.24 1.95 -0.37
N HIS A 91 14.64 2.19 0.81
CA HIS A 91 13.94 3.42 1.17
C HIS A 91 14.80 4.43 1.92
N GLY A 92 16.05 4.06 2.30
CA GLY A 92 16.92 4.85 3.18
C GLY A 92 16.65 4.58 4.66
N GLU A 93 17.58 4.99 5.53
CA GLU A 93 17.49 4.78 6.99
C GLU A 93 16.29 5.55 7.61
N ASP A 94 15.91 6.67 7.00
CA ASP A 94 14.78 7.49 7.40
C ASP A 94 13.47 7.11 6.67
N GLY A 95 13.52 6.11 5.76
CA GLY A 95 12.40 5.71 4.91
C GLY A 95 12.06 6.69 3.79
N GLN A 96 12.78 7.79 3.69
CA GLN A 96 12.55 8.86 2.71
C GLN A 96 13.86 9.27 2.00
N GLY A 97 14.62 8.26 1.55
CA GLY A 97 15.80 8.46 0.73
C GLY A 97 16.98 9.11 1.45
N ASN A 98 17.07 9.00 2.78
CA ASN A 98 18.09 9.63 3.62
C ASN A 98 18.08 11.17 3.55
N THR A 99 16.93 11.76 3.30
CA THR A 99 16.77 13.22 3.17
C THR A 99 16.76 13.94 4.51
N ASN A 100 16.52 13.21 5.61
CA ASN A 100 16.50 13.73 6.98
C ASN A 100 15.62 14.99 7.13
N LEU A 101 14.45 14.98 6.49
CA LEU A 101 13.50 16.08 6.54
C LEU A 101 13.09 16.42 7.99
N PRO A 102 12.74 17.69 8.28
CA PRO A 102 12.32 18.11 9.62
C PRO A 102 11.20 17.25 10.19
N ALA A 103 11.18 17.10 11.51
CA ALA A 103 10.09 16.41 12.18
C ALA A 103 8.76 17.16 11.98
N PRO A 104 7.63 16.45 11.80
CA PRO A 104 6.32 17.07 11.74
C PRO A 104 5.93 17.67 13.09
N LYS A 105 4.99 18.63 13.07
CA LYS A 105 4.33 19.18 14.25
C LYS A 105 3.05 18.42 14.60
N LEU A 106 2.45 17.76 13.60
CA LEU A 106 1.31 16.89 13.80
C LEU A 106 1.70 15.69 14.67
N GLU A 107 0.76 15.23 15.47
CA GLU A 107 0.91 14.07 16.33
C GLU A 107 -0.08 12.97 15.93
N ALA A 108 0.34 11.72 16.11
CA ALA A 108 -0.56 10.58 15.95
C ALA A 108 -1.67 10.62 17.02
N VAL A 109 -2.84 10.09 16.66
CA VAL A 109 -3.93 9.94 17.64
C VAL A 109 -3.53 8.92 18.71
N LYS A 110 -4.19 9.00 19.89
CA LYS A 110 -3.93 8.06 21.00
C LYS A 110 -4.48 6.66 20.75
N GLU A 111 -5.46 6.57 19.88
CA GLU A 111 -6.06 5.31 19.42
C GLU A 111 -5.01 4.49 18.68
N SER A 112 -4.93 3.19 18.94
CA SER A 112 -4.05 2.28 18.20
C SER A 112 -4.60 2.02 16.80
N ALA A 113 -3.73 1.53 15.89
CA ALA A 113 -4.15 1.11 14.56
C ALA A 113 -5.30 0.09 14.59
N VAL A 114 -5.22 -0.89 15.49
CA VAL A 114 -6.26 -1.93 15.64
C VAL A 114 -7.60 -1.31 16.05
N GLU A 115 -7.59 -0.45 17.06
CA GLU A 115 -8.82 0.23 17.52
C GLU A 115 -9.42 1.08 16.39
N MET A 116 -8.60 1.83 15.64
CA MET A 116 -9.06 2.65 14.51
C MET A 116 -9.67 1.78 13.40
N ILE A 117 -9.02 0.70 12.99
CA ILE A 117 -9.52 -0.20 11.94
C ILE A 117 -10.86 -0.79 12.34
N VAL A 118 -11.00 -1.28 13.58
CA VAL A 118 -12.25 -1.85 14.09
C VAL A 118 -13.34 -0.79 14.19
N ARG A 119 -13.05 0.35 14.80
CA ARG A 119 -14.03 1.46 14.97
C ARG A 119 -14.56 1.94 13.61
N LEU A 120 -13.68 2.23 12.66
CA LEU A 120 -14.07 2.73 11.35
C LEU A 120 -14.94 1.72 10.58
N ALA A 121 -14.66 0.41 10.72
CA ALA A 121 -15.50 -0.64 10.15
C ALA A 121 -16.95 -0.56 10.68
N HIS A 122 -17.12 -0.39 11.99
CA HIS A 122 -18.42 -0.28 12.63
C HIS A 122 -19.15 1.06 12.37
N GLU A 123 -18.40 2.14 12.24
CA GLU A 123 -18.97 3.46 11.93
C GLU A 123 -19.45 3.59 10.48
N HIS A 124 -18.85 2.82 9.55
CA HIS A 124 -19.12 2.90 8.13
C HIS A 124 -19.32 1.52 7.46
N PRO A 125 -20.29 0.71 7.90
CA PRO A 125 -20.44 -0.67 7.45
C PRO A 125 -20.76 -0.75 5.96
N GLY A 126 -19.95 -1.50 5.21
CA GLY A 126 -20.08 -1.71 3.77
C GLY A 126 -19.60 -0.55 2.89
N GLU A 127 -19.07 0.54 3.48
CA GLU A 127 -18.66 1.73 2.72
C GLU A 127 -17.16 1.80 2.46
N LEU A 128 -16.32 1.30 3.37
CA LEU A 128 -14.89 1.52 3.35
C LEU A 128 -14.15 0.39 2.62
N THR A 129 -13.20 0.77 1.78
CA THR A 129 -12.14 -0.11 1.28
C THR A 129 -10.97 -0.07 2.25
N LEU A 130 -10.51 -1.22 2.72
CA LEU A 130 -9.28 -1.34 3.50
C LEU A 130 -8.11 -1.52 2.52
N LEU A 131 -7.09 -0.68 2.64
CA LEU A 131 -5.95 -0.63 1.74
C LEU A 131 -4.64 -0.86 2.50
N PRO A 132 -4.27 -2.11 2.83
CA PRO A 132 -2.93 -2.40 3.34
C PRO A 132 -1.91 -2.35 2.20
N ILE A 133 -0.91 -1.49 2.35
CA ILE A 133 0.24 -1.32 1.44
C ILE A 133 1.58 -1.60 2.14
N GLY A 134 1.55 -1.99 3.42
CA GLY A 134 2.63 -2.56 4.22
C GLY A 134 2.33 -4.01 4.64
N PRO A 135 3.13 -4.60 5.53
CA PRO A 135 2.84 -5.90 6.14
C PRO A 135 1.49 -5.93 6.85
N MET A 136 0.73 -7.01 6.71
CA MET A 136 -0.67 -7.11 7.14
C MET A 136 -0.87 -7.30 8.65
N THR A 137 0.15 -7.03 9.47
CA THR A 137 0.15 -7.26 10.92
C THR A 137 -0.99 -6.55 11.65
N ASN A 138 -1.24 -5.26 11.33
CA ASN A 138 -2.34 -4.50 11.94
C ASN A 138 -3.69 -5.11 11.59
N ILE A 139 -3.85 -5.53 10.34
CA ILE A 139 -5.11 -6.10 9.83
C ILE A 139 -5.41 -7.44 10.50
N ALA A 140 -4.38 -8.29 10.66
CA ALA A 140 -4.50 -9.56 11.35
C ALA A 140 -4.83 -9.38 12.84
N HIS A 141 -4.22 -8.40 13.52
CA HIS A 141 -4.59 -8.05 14.88
C HIS A 141 -6.04 -7.54 14.99
N ALA A 142 -6.49 -6.72 14.03
CA ALA A 142 -7.87 -6.23 13.99
C ALA A 142 -8.87 -7.38 13.77
N LEU A 143 -8.57 -8.31 12.86
CA LEU A 143 -9.36 -9.53 12.65
C LEU A 143 -9.40 -10.42 13.89
N ALA A 144 -8.28 -10.55 14.61
CA ALA A 144 -8.24 -11.33 15.85
C ALA A 144 -9.04 -10.65 16.98
N ALA A 145 -9.05 -9.31 17.04
CA ALA A 145 -9.81 -8.54 18.02
C ALA A 145 -11.32 -8.54 17.71
N ASP A 146 -11.67 -8.41 16.45
CA ASP A 146 -13.06 -8.42 15.97
C ASP A 146 -13.18 -9.06 14.57
N PRO A 147 -13.48 -10.37 14.48
CA PRO A 147 -13.64 -11.04 13.19
C PRO A 147 -14.82 -10.51 12.34
N SER A 148 -15.75 -9.75 12.94
CA SER A 148 -16.91 -9.21 12.21
C SER A 148 -16.52 -8.15 11.19
N ILE A 149 -15.35 -7.50 11.33
CA ILE A 149 -14.86 -6.48 10.40
C ILE A 149 -14.75 -7.03 8.97
N ALA A 150 -14.52 -8.33 8.81
CA ALA A 150 -14.50 -8.97 7.50
C ALA A 150 -15.83 -8.86 6.71
N ARG A 151 -16.94 -8.61 7.41
CA ARG A 151 -18.25 -8.37 6.80
C ARG A 151 -18.62 -6.89 6.74
N LEU A 152 -17.86 -6.04 7.45
CA LEU A 152 -18.13 -4.60 7.56
C LEU A 152 -17.33 -3.79 6.55
N TYR A 153 -16.12 -4.20 6.20
CA TYR A 153 -15.41 -3.59 5.08
C TYR A 153 -16.04 -4.01 3.74
N LYS A 154 -16.16 -3.06 2.81
CA LYS A 154 -16.65 -3.29 1.46
C LYS A 154 -15.77 -4.30 0.72
N ASN A 155 -14.47 -4.11 0.79
CA ASN A 155 -13.42 -4.96 0.21
C ASN A 155 -12.05 -4.61 0.80
N VAL A 156 -11.07 -5.45 0.49
CA VAL A 156 -9.65 -5.21 0.75
C VAL A 156 -8.92 -5.13 -0.58
N VAL A 157 -8.15 -4.07 -0.80
CA VAL A 157 -7.21 -3.96 -1.91
C VAL A 157 -5.82 -3.85 -1.31
N LEU A 158 -5.02 -4.89 -1.42
CA LEU A 158 -3.68 -4.90 -0.82
C LEU A 158 -2.58 -4.77 -1.88
N MET A 159 -1.51 -4.08 -1.53
CA MET A 159 -0.24 -4.21 -2.24
C MET A 159 0.53 -5.37 -1.61
N GLY A 160 0.75 -6.42 -2.37
CA GLY A 160 1.49 -7.59 -1.90
C GLY A 160 1.39 -8.81 -2.78
N GLY A 161 2.37 -9.68 -2.61
CA GLY A 161 2.45 -10.95 -3.31
C GLY A 161 3.13 -10.88 -4.68
N ASN A 162 3.42 -12.07 -5.15
CA ASN A 162 3.96 -12.32 -6.49
C ASN A 162 3.45 -13.69 -6.94
N PHE A 163 2.77 -13.74 -8.06
CA PHE A 163 1.98 -14.91 -8.45
C PHE A 163 2.60 -15.67 -9.63
N GLN A 164 3.18 -14.97 -10.59
CA GLN A 164 3.82 -15.53 -11.79
C GLN A 164 5.24 -14.99 -12.01
N VAL A 165 5.73 -14.15 -11.10
CA VAL A 165 7.06 -13.53 -11.18
C VAL A 165 7.89 -13.84 -9.93
N ALA A 166 9.19 -13.59 -9.97
CA ALA A 166 10.06 -13.74 -8.80
C ALA A 166 9.75 -12.70 -7.72
N GLY A 167 10.12 -13.00 -6.47
CA GLY A 167 10.02 -12.06 -5.36
C GLY A 167 11.02 -10.91 -5.43
N ASN A 168 10.85 -9.91 -4.57
CA ASN A 168 11.73 -8.74 -4.48
C ASN A 168 12.58 -8.71 -3.19
N ILE A 169 12.17 -9.44 -2.14
CA ILE A 169 12.93 -9.57 -0.87
C ILE A 169 13.56 -10.97 -0.71
N ALA A 170 12.88 -11.99 -1.19
CA ALA A 170 13.35 -13.37 -1.24
C ALA A 170 13.11 -13.93 -2.66
N LYS A 171 13.60 -15.16 -2.95
CA LYS A 171 13.46 -15.77 -4.28
C LYS A 171 12.01 -15.82 -4.76
N TRP A 172 11.08 -16.12 -3.83
CA TRP A 172 9.67 -16.30 -4.07
C TRP A 172 8.79 -15.46 -3.13
N GLY A 173 9.38 -14.55 -2.37
CA GLY A 173 8.67 -13.69 -1.42
C GLY A 173 8.63 -12.25 -1.88
N GLU A 174 7.44 -11.68 -1.94
CA GLU A 174 7.22 -10.24 -2.01
C GLU A 174 7.30 -9.67 -0.58
N ALA A 175 7.80 -8.43 -0.44
CA ALA A 175 8.18 -7.86 0.85
C ALA A 175 7.06 -7.84 1.89
N ASN A 176 5.88 -7.33 1.55
CA ASN A 176 4.76 -7.18 2.49
C ASN A 176 4.26 -8.52 3.01
N ILE A 177 4.17 -9.52 2.11
CA ILE A 177 3.79 -10.89 2.48
C ILE A 177 4.91 -11.56 3.28
N TYR A 178 6.16 -11.39 2.86
CA TYR A 178 7.30 -12.07 3.47
C TYR A 178 7.64 -11.54 4.87
N HIS A 179 7.35 -10.27 5.15
CA HIS A 179 7.55 -9.68 6.47
C HIS A 179 6.63 -10.32 7.53
N ASP A 180 5.38 -10.63 7.19
CA ASP A 180 4.44 -11.30 8.10
C ASP A 180 3.51 -12.28 7.35
N PRO A 181 4.04 -13.46 6.97
CA PRO A 181 3.26 -14.45 6.21
C PRO A 181 2.01 -14.94 6.92
N GLU A 182 2.05 -15.07 8.26
CA GLU A 182 0.91 -15.47 9.08
C GLU A 182 -0.19 -14.42 9.04
N ALA A 183 0.15 -13.14 9.14
CA ALA A 183 -0.80 -12.07 9.00
C ALA A 183 -1.43 -12.03 7.60
N ALA A 184 -0.61 -12.21 6.56
CA ALA A 184 -1.10 -12.26 5.18
C ALA A 184 -2.06 -13.43 4.96
N GLN A 185 -1.75 -14.65 5.47
CA GLN A 185 -2.65 -15.80 5.38
C GLN A 185 -4.00 -15.50 6.07
N MET A 186 -3.99 -14.90 7.26
CA MET A 186 -5.23 -14.52 7.95
C MET A 186 -6.08 -13.56 7.10
N VAL A 187 -5.46 -12.61 6.41
CA VAL A 187 -6.15 -11.65 5.54
C VAL A 187 -6.78 -12.36 4.33
N PHE A 188 -6.07 -13.27 3.66
CA PHE A 188 -6.61 -14.03 2.53
C PHE A 188 -7.74 -14.98 2.93
N GLU A 189 -7.76 -15.47 4.16
CA GLU A 189 -8.79 -16.42 4.66
C GLU A 189 -9.97 -15.75 5.35
N ALA A 190 -9.96 -14.44 5.57
CA ALA A 190 -10.98 -13.76 6.37
C ALA A 190 -12.39 -13.72 5.75
N GLY A 191 -12.55 -14.09 4.48
CA GLY A 191 -13.84 -14.21 3.80
C GLY A 191 -14.41 -12.93 3.20
N TRP A 192 -13.68 -11.81 3.24
CA TRP A 192 -13.99 -10.60 2.51
C TRP A 192 -13.51 -10.64 1.05
N PRO A 193 -14.03 -9.74 0.15
CA PRO A 193 -13.48 -9.62 -1.19
C PRO A 193 -12.06 -9.05 -1.15
N VAL A 194 -11.07 -9.80 -1.65
CA VAL A 194 -9.67 -9.37 -1.73
C VAL A 194 -9.26 -9.12 -3.18
N THR A 195 -8.56 -8.02 -3.42
CA THR A 195 -7.76 -7.80 -4.63
C THR A 195 -6.30 -7.65 -4.22
N ALA A 196 -5.43 -8.55 -4.69
CA ALA A 196 -4.01 -8.56 -4.36
C ALA A 196 -3.19 -8.01 -5.53
N VAL A 197 -2.73 -6.77 -5.39
CA VAL A 197 -1.94 -6.06 -6.42
C VAL A 197 -0.47 -6.42 -6.24
N GLY A 198 -0.07 -7.53 -6.87
CA GLY A 198 1.25 -8.13 -6.74
C GLY A 198 2.31 -7.55 -7.68
N LEU A 199 3.54 -8.07 -7.52
CA LEU A 199 4.68 -7.70 -8.35
C LEU A 199 4.44 -7.95 -9.86
N ASP A 200 3.50 -8.83 -10.21
CA ASP A 200 3.10 -9.15 -11.58
C ASP A 200 2.70 -7.92 -12.38
N VAL A 201 2.13 -6.93 -11.72
CA VAL A 201 1.67 -5.66 -12.32
C VAL A 201 2.43 -4.45 -11.79
N THR A 202 2.82 -4.43 -10.52
CA THR A 202 3.49 -3.25 -9.94
C THR A 202 4.90 -3.03 -10.53
N LEU A 203 5.58 -4.10 -10.97
CA LEU A 203 6.85 -4.01 -11.72
C LEU A 203 6.69 -3.49 -13.17
N LYS A 204 5.47 -3.20 -13.61
CA LYS A 204 5.15 -2.56 -14.90
C LYS A 204 4.75 -1.09 -14.74
N ALA A 205 4.43 -0.65 -13.52
CA ALA A 205 4.14 0.74 -13.18
C ALA A 205 5.42 1.44 -12.72
N MET A 206 6.20 1.93 -13.68
CA MET A 206 7.55 2.46 -13.45
C MET A 206 7.60 3.96 -13.64
N LEU A 207 8.12 4.67 -12.64
CA LEU A 207 8.44 6.09 -12.71
C LEU A 207 9.88 6.25 -13.21
N THR A 208 10.05 6.82 -14.41
CA THR A 208 11.37 7.02 -15.02
C THR A 208 12.07 8.26 -14.48
N SER A 209 13.40 8.37 -14.67
CA SER A 209 14.16 9.56 -14.30
C SER A 209 13.62 10.83 -14.97
N GLU A 210 13.20 10.73 -16.23
CA GLU A 210 12.65 11.87 -16.98
C GLU A 210 11.34 12.37 -16.35
N ARG A 211 10.45 11.46 -15.93
CA ARG A 211 9.22 11.82 -15.21
C ARG A 211 9.51 12.41 -13.82
N LEU A 212 10.56 11.94 -13.13
CA LEU A 212 11.02 12.57 -11.89
C LEU A 212 11.53 14.00 -12.12
N ASP A 213 12.23 14.25 -13.23
CA ASP A 213 12.66 15.60 -13.60
C ASP A 213 11.45 16.52 -13.93
N GLU A 214 10.42 15.99 -14.58
CA GLU A 214 9.15 16.69 -14.80
C GLU A 214 8.46 17.07 -13.48
N LEU A 215 8.48 16.18 -12.47
CA LEU A 215 7.98 16.49 -11.12
C LEU A 215 8.74 17.68 -10.52
N ALA A 216 10.08 17.65 -10.57
CA ALA A 216 10.89 18.73 -10.05
C ALA A 216 10.55 20.08 -10.72
N ALA A 217 10.33 20.08 -12.04
CA ALA A 217 9.99 21.25 -12.81
C ALA A 217 8.59 21.82 -12.50
N SER A 218 7.64 21.01 -12.04
CA SER A 218 6.27 21.46 -11.72
C SER A 218 6.19 22.36 -10.51
N GLY A 219 7.09 22.18 -9.53
CA GLY A 219 7.21 23.02 -8.32
C GLY A 219 6.06 22.86 -7.31
N THR A 220 5.12 21.91 -7.49
CA THR A 220 4.09 21.65 -6.47
C THR A 220 4.73 21.05 -5.21
N PRO A 221 4.19 21.28 -4.01
CA PRO A 221 4.75 20.72 -2.78
C PRO A 221 4.87 19.18 -2.83
N ALA A 222 3.87 18.50 -3.37
CA ALA A 222 3.86 17.05 -3.53
C ALA A 222 4.97 16.58 -4.50
N ALA A 223 5.09 17.22 -5.67
CA ALA A 223 6.09 16.87 -6.67
C ALA A 223 7.52 17.10 -6.17
N VAL A 224 7.77 18.22 -5.52
CA VAL A 224 9.08 18.53 -4.91
C VAL A 224 9.44 17.49 -3.83
N HIS A 225 8.48 17.15 -2.97
CA HIS A 225 8.69 16.12 -1.95
C HIS A 225 9.03 14.77 -2.58
N ILE A 226 8.18 14.29 -3.51
CA ILE A 226 8.38 13.00 -4.19
C ILE A 226 9.72 12.96 -4.92
N HIS A 227 10.05 14.00 -5.70
CA HIS A 227 11.33 14.09 -6.38
C HIS A 227 12.50 13.95 -5.39
N THR A 228 12.45 14.69 -4.28
CA THR A 228 13.52 14.72 -3.28
C THR A 228 13.76 13.34 -2.66
N ILE A 229 12.71 12.68 -2.20
CA ILE A 229 12.83 11.38 -1.52
C ILE A 229 13.13 10.22 -2.48
N SER A 230 12.81 10.38 -3.78
CA SER A 230 12.95 9.31 -4.78
C SER A 230 14.37 9.15 -5.31
N GLN A 231 15.30 10.08 -5.08
CA GLN A 231 16.64 10.00 -5.67
C GLN A 231 17.40 8.74 -5.22
N TYR A 232 17.43 8.46 -3.91
CA TYR A 232 18.03 7.26 -3.36
C TYR A 232 17.32 5.98 -3.84
N TYR A 233 16.00 6.00 -3.85
CA TYR A 233 15.16 4.90 -4.32
C TYR A 233 15.44 4.56 -5.79
N LEU A 234 15.52 5.58 -6.65
CA LEU A 234 15.89 5.45 -8.06
C LEU A 234 17.29 4.83 -8.23
N GLU A 235 18.28 5.28 -7.45
CA GLU A 235 19.63 4.71 -7.47
C GLU A 235 19.62 3.22 -7.11
N ARG A 236 18.87 2.82 -6.07
CA ARG A 236 18.75 1.42 -5.64
C ARG A 236 18.10 0.55 -6.69
N TYR A 237 17.02 1.06 -7.33
CA TYR A 237 16.37 0.37 -8.44
C TYR A 237 17.27 0.28 -9.67
N THR A 238 17.96 1.36 -10.01
CA THR A 238 18.92 1.39 -11.12
C THR A 238 20.03 0.35 -10.94
N ALA A 239 20.58 0.24 -9.73
CA ALA A 239 21.62 -0.75 -9.41
C ALA A 239 21.11 -2.21 -9.55
N ARG A 240 19.82 -2.45 -9.29
CA ARG A 240 19.22 -3.80 -9.38
C ARG A 240 18.76 -4.15 -10.81
N ARG A 241 18.26 -3.18 -11.57
CA ARG A 241 17.58 -3.41 -12.86
C ARG A 241 18.36 -2.89 -14.08
N GLY A 242 19.39 -2.07 -13.88
CA GLY A 242 20.18 -1.48 -14.97
C GLY A 242 19.45 -0.36 -15.75
N ARG A 243 18.28 0.10 -15.27
CA ARG A 243 17.49 1.18 -15.87
C ARG A 243 17.19 2.25 -14.82
N ARG A 244 17.20 3.53 -15.23
CA ARG A 244 16.88 4.66 -14.35
C ARG A 244 15.37 4.82 -14.20
N GLU A 245 14.76 3.88 -13.49
CA GLU A 245 13.33 3.81 -13.21
C GLU A 245 13.10 3.16 -11.85
N CYS A 246 12.03 3.53 -11.15
CA CYS A 246 11.62 2.92 -9.89
C CYS A 246 10.12 2.56 -9.90
N SER A 247 9.75 1.53 -9.14
CA SER A 247 8.36 1.06 -9.10
C SER A 247 7.49 1.95 -8.25
N MET A 248 6.21 2.06 -8.65
CA MET A 248 5.14 2.78 -7.95
C MET A 248 4.17 1.76 -7.36
N HIS A 249 4.67 0.83 -6.52
CA HIS A 249 3.93 -0.33 -6.05
C HIS A 249 2.59 0.07 -5.41
N ASP A 250 2.64 0.87 -4.38
CA ASP A 250 1.51 1.23 -3.52
C ASP A 250 0.55 2.20 -4.20
N ALA A 251 1.11 3.13 -4.98
CA ALA A 251 0.30 4.09 -5.74
C ALA A 251 -0.59 3.39 -6.78
N LEU A 252 -0.10 2.29 -7.41
CA LEU A 252 -0.92 1.48 -8.29
C LEU A 252 -2.04 0.75 -7.53
N ALA A 253 -1.76 0.23 -6.33
CA ALA A 253 -2.79 -0.44 -5.53
C ALA A 253 -3.92 0.53 -5.13
N LEU A 254 -3.58 1.74 -4.70
CA LEU A 254 -4.56 2.79 -4.41
C LEU A 254 -5.35 3.20 -5.66
N ALA A 255 -4.67 3.32 -6.81
CA ALA A 255 -5.35 3.64 -8.07
C ALA A 255 -6.35 2.55 -8.49
N ILE A 256 -5.99 1.27 -8.34
CA ILE A 256 -6.90 0.14 -8.61
C ILE A 256 -8.09 0.14 -7.64
N ALA A 257 -7.89 0.51 -6.37
CA ALA A 257 -8.97 0.63 -5.40
C ALA A 257 -10.00 1.71 -5.82
N ALA A 258 -9.52 2.83 -6.37
CA ALA A 258 -10.37 3.92 -6.85
C ALA A 258 -10.95 3.65 -8.24
N GLU A 259 -10.17 3.04 -9.13
CA GLU A 259 -10.52 2.77 -10.52
C GLU A 259 -10.21 1.32 -10.92
N PRO A 260 -11.09 0.34 -10.57
CA PRO A 260 -10.88 -1.08 -10.91
C PRO A 260 -10.74 -1.35 -12.42
N SER A 261 -11.21 -0.44 -13.29
CA SER A 261 -11.06 -0.56 -14.75
C SER A 261 -9.61 -0.47 -15.25
N LEU A 262 -8.66 -0.10 -14.38
CA LEU A 262 -7.24 -0.21 -14.67
C LEU A 262 -6.78 -1.67 -14.82
N MET A 263 -7.50 -2.63 -14.23
CA MET A 263 -7.20 -4.06 -14.37
C MET A 263 -7.68 -4.57 -15.73
N LEU A 264 -6.75 -4.87 -16.63
CA LEU A 264 -7.05 -5.41 -17.97
C LEU A 264 -7.27 -6.93 -17.94
N HIS A 265 -6.61 -7.63 -17.03
CA HIS A 265 -6.79 -9.06 -16.78
C HIS A 265 -6.57 -9.35 -15.29
N ALA A 266 -7.59 -9.85 -14.62
CA ALA A 266 -7.58 -10.09 -13.17
C ALA A 266 -8.47 -11.29 -12.82
N PRO A 267 -7.98 -12.54 -12.96
CA PRO A 267 -8.74 -13.71 -12.57
C PRO A 267 -8.97 -13.75 -11.05
N LYS A 268 -10.11 -14.34 -10.65
CA LYS A 268 -10.39 -14.68 -9.27
C LYS A 268 -9.94 -16.11 -9.03
N VAL A 269 -9.00 -16.32 -8.09
CA VAL A 269 -8.34 -17.60 -7.83
C VAL A 269 -8.22 -17.86 -6.32
N ARG A 270 -7.94 -19.08 -5.93
CA ARG A 270 -7.49 -19.39 -4.57
C ARG A 270 -6.05 -18.90 -4.41
N VAL A 271 -5.81 -18.14 -3.36
CA VAL A 271 -4.48 -17.71 -2.91
C VAL A 271 -4.28 -18.16 -1.48
N ASP A 272 -3.16 -18.82 -1.24
CA ASP A 272 -2.65 -19.19 0.08
C ASP A 272 -1.23 -18.66 0.26
N VAL A 273 -0.75 -18.59 1.50
CA VAL A 273 0.62 -18.20 1.81
C VAL A 273 1.37 -19.41 2.37
N GLU A 274 2.54 -19.70 1.83
CA GLU A 274 3.39 -20.77 2.32
C GLU A 274 4.06 -20.38 3.65
N LEU A 275 3.71 -21.08 4.74
CA LEU A 275 4.14 -20.75 6.09
C LEU A 275 5.29 -21.63 6.62
N ALA A 276 5.45 -22.84 6.09
CA ALA A 276 6.32 -23.88 6.66
C ALA A 276 7.56 -24.19 5.81
N GLY A 277 7.54 -23.84 4.53
CA GLY A 277 8.57 -24.23 3.57
C GLY A 277 9.92 -23.57 3.84
N THR A 278 10.98 -24.36 3.88
CA THR A 278 12.35 -23.88 4.12
C THR A 278 12.82 -22.85 3.07
N HIS A 279 12.37 -22.99 1.83
CA HIS A 279 12.77 -22.14 0.70
C HIS A 279 11.65 -21.28 0.15
N THR A 280 10.41 -21.54 0.56
CA THR A 280 9.19 -20.95 -0.01
C THR A 280 8.33 -20.23 1.02
N ARG A 281 8.73 -20.18 2.30
CA ARG A 281 8.03 -19.41 3.33
C ARG A 281 7.82 -17.97 2.86
N GLY A 282 6.57 -17.47 2.97
CA GLY A 282 6.17 -16.15 2.49
C GLY A 282 5.90 -16.08 0.98
N MET A 283 5.91 -17.23 0.28
CA MET A 283 5.45 -17.31 -1.10
C MET A 283 3.92 -17.26 -1.16
N THR A 284 3.36 -16.46 -2.04
CA THR A 284 1.94 -16.53 -2.40
C THR A 284 1.72 -17.65 -3.41
N VAL A 285 0.85 -18.58 -3.08
CA VAL A 285 0.52 -19.76 -3.89
C VAL A 285 -0.87 -19.56 -4.48
N ALA A 286 -0.94 -19.24 -5.77
CA ALA A 286 -2.18 -19.01 -6.48
C ALA A 286 -2.54 -20.19 -7.38
N ASP A 287 -3.80 -20.63 -7.33
CA ASP A 287 -4.27 -21.72 -8.17
C ASP A 287 -4.85 -21.23 -9.50
N PHE A 288 -4.01 -21.20 -10.53
CA PHE A 288 -4.40 -20.82 -11.89
C PHE A 288 -4.86 -22.00 -12.75
N ARG A 289 -5.07 -23.18 -12.20
CA ARG A 289 -5.59 -24.31 -12.97
C ARG A 289 -7.01 -24.00 -13.45
N ASN A 290 -7.29 -24.26 -14.72
CA ASN A 290 -8.60 -23.99 -15.33
C ASN A 290 -9.71 -24.93 -14.83
N TRP A 291 -9.38 -25.94 -14.05
CA TRP A 291 -10.30 -26.87 -13.37
C TRP A 291 -10.31 -26.69 -11.84
N ALA A 292 -9.69 -25.65 -11.31
CA ALA A 292 -9.78 -25.33 -9.89
C ALA A 292 -11.24 -25.01 -9.50
N PRO A 293 -11.72 -25.44 -8.32
CA PRO A 293 -13.07 -25.15 -7.88
C PRO A 293 -13.28 -23.64 -7.72
N ALA A 294 -14.25 -23.08 -8.44
CA ALA A 294 -14.51 -21.63 -8.43
C ALA A 294 -14.98 -21.14 -7.05
N GLU A 295 -15.63 -22.00 -6.26
CA GLU A 295 -16.09 -21.74 -4.90
C GLU A 295 -14.94 -21.56 -3.89
N GLU A 296 -13.76 -22.11 -4.18
CA GLU A 296 -12.57 -21.95 -3.35
C GLU A 296 -11.83 -20.63 -3.61
N ALA A 297 -12.14 -19.92 -4.70
CA ALA A 297 -11.48 -18.70 -5.07
C ALA A 297 -11.77 -17.58 -4.06
N ASN A 298 -10.73 -17.05 -3.44
CA ASN A 298 -10.80 -16.03 -2.39
C ASN A 298 -10.25 -14.66 -2.82
N THR A 299 -9.46 -14.58 -3.91
CA THR A 299 -8.68 -13.38 -4.26
C THR A 299 -8.76 -13.07 -5.75
N THR A 300 -8.98 -11.81 -6.09
CA THR A 300 -8.76 -11.27 -7.43
C THR A 300 -7.29 -10.90 -7.58
N VAL A 301 -6.63 -11.44 -8.62
CA VAL A 301 -5.19 -11.24 -8.86
C VAL A 301 -4.99 -10.53 -10.20
N PRO A 302 -4.67 -9.23 -10.20
CA PRO A 302 -4.32 -8.52 -11.42
C PRO A 302 -3.03 -9.08 -12.04
N LEU A 303 -3.09 -9.50 -13.30
CA LEU A 303 -1.96 -9.99 -14.10
C LEU A 303 -1.62 -9.03 -15.25
N ALA A 304 -2.55 -8.15 -15.60
CA ALA A 304 -2.33 -7.07 -16.56
C ALA A 304 -3.09 -5.81 -16.14
N VAL A 305 -2.43 -4.67 -16.25
CA VAL A 305 -2.98 -3.35 -15.91
C VAL A 305 -2.62 -2.32 -16.99
N ASP A 306 -3.43 -1.28 -17.09
CA ASP A 306 -3.15 -0.09 -17.91
C ASP A 306 -2.23 0.87 -17.13
N SER A 307 -0.93 0.52 -17.09
CA SER A 307 0.07 1.28 -16.34
C SER A 307 0.28 2.70 -16.89
N GLU A 308 0.16 2.91 -18.20
CA GLU A 308 0.33 4.23 -18.80
C GLU A 308 -0.82 5.17 -18.43
N ARG A 309 -2.06 4.70 -18.43
CA ARG A 309 -3.22 5.47 -17.96
C ARG A 309 -3.08 5.85 -16.50
N PHE A 310 -2.67 4.89 -15.65
CA PHE A 310 -2.38 5.14 -14.24
C PHE A 310 -1.28 6.20 -14.07
N ILE A 311 -0.11 6.02 -14.69
CA ILE A 311 1.02 6.92 -14.51
C ILE A 311 0.70 8.32 -15.04
N SER A 312 0.02 8.43 -16.19
CA SER A 312 -0.40 9.71 -16.76
C SER A 312 -1.35 10.46 -15.83
N ARG A 313 -2.34 9.76 -15.24
CA ARG A 313 -3.26 10.34 -14.26
C ARG A 313 -2.54 10.79 -13.00
N TRP A 314 -1.66 9.93 -12.47
CA TRP A 314 -0.85 10.19 -11.29
C TRP A 314 0.04 11.44 -11.50
N MET A 315 0.78 11.50 -12.61
CA MET A 315 1.63 12.65 -12.98
C MET A 315 0.82 13.94 -13.08
N SER A 316 -0.32 13.90 -13.75
CA SER A 316 -1.20 15.08 -13.89
C SER A 316 -1.62 15.64 -12.53
N LEU A 317 -2.05 14.78 -11.59
CA LEU A 317 -2.44 15.19 -10.25
C LEU A 317 -1.27 15.74 -9.43
N ILE A 318 -0.14 15.04 -9.41
CA ILE A 318 1.02 15.44 -8.63
C ILE A 318 1.61 16.77 -9.16
N CYS A 319 1.62 16.96 -10.47
CA CYS A 319 2.08 18.21 -11.10
C CYS A 319 1.05 19.35 -11.03
N GLY A 320 -0.15 19.13 -10.48
CA GLY A 320 -1.19 20.15 -10.37
C GLY A 320 -1.78 20.58 -11.72
N GLN A 321 -1.74 19.68 -12.71
CA GLN A 321 -2.34 19.92 -14.02
C GLN A 321 -3.84 19.60 -13.96
N SER A 322 -4.68 20.52 -14.42
CA SER A 322 -6.12 20.29 -14.54
C SER A 322 -6.37 19.23 -15.63
N THR A 323 -7.04 18.14 -15.27
CA THR A 323 -7.50 17.09 -16.20
C THR A 323 -8.88 17.43 -16.73
#